data_7dfdff10f832aecb8738ab56e3efa103
#
_entry.id   7dfdff10f832aecb8738ab56e3efa103
#
_cell.length_a   1.000
_cell.length_b   1.000
_cell.length_c   1.000
_cell.angle_alpha   90.00
_cell.angle_beta   90.00
_cell.angle_gamma   90.00
#
_symmetry.space_group_name_H-M   'P 1'
#
loop_
_entity.id
_entity.type
_entity.pdbx_description
1 polymer ?
#
loop_
_entity_poly.entity_id
_entity_poly.type
_entity_poly.pdbx_seq_one_letter_code
_entity_poly.pdbx_strand_id
1 'polypeptide(L)'
;RMDDSDIPIDIHSGKLLDWLVSRRHVTKDWQKKIGDVREKIKHAILDMPENERIVELLKGGYINFFHAVQIIEILKETEKDSKNFLGFYSSQRMKDWQEIESLYKKDSIGLGEASQLLQRVVQYEIPALRRNIQKADQAIQDGAKKEKEYLKQSIDAKKNYDKELSRMGIKGVMLRSELLNLASELPSFIDSIALLIQKLAPAKEYYEAFRDYVHNSSAPSLSLLPLLTLIFTHGSSVTVYEYKYGKAPVKIEKPSIELLIKADENKEEAEDEIDFGDDLDLDLGETGDEIDFGDGQISIDVIADESGLVMEDGVARGDEALGLLENGETRQGIKEELEELISFLSARYLDEETEGSADIFILGSEVRPDKIRNVTVSQLKEWNSQASSILAELNNPQKIHLFKIRTSPQYVETLVDELIGKRDLEGRYQKMAKLMEDKQKREQDNLRETRNQLNLTIENTKKLKKEVEEEISKKYKGRQVNIMGGIHQALVPV
;
A
#
# COMPACT_ATOMS: atom_id res chain seq x y z
N ARG A 1 -9.52 -75.13 -23.65
CA ARG A 1 -8.54 -74.77 -22.62
C ARG A 1 -7.79 -73.58 -23.17
N MET A 2 -7.94 -72.41 -22.56
CA MET A 2 -7.06 -71.31 -22.80
C MET A 2 -5.66 -71.74 -22.40
N ASP A 3 -4.73 -71.62 -23.31
CA ASP A 3 -3.33 -71.97 -23.03
C ASP A 3 -2.79 -70.91 -22.05
N ASP A 4 -2.07 -71.31 -21.00
CA ASP A 4 -1.52 -70.38 -19.98
C ASP A 4 -0.60 -69.31 -20.64
N SER A 5 -0.18 -69.52 -21.88
CA SER A 5 0.57 -68.61 -22.72
C SER A 5 -0.23 -67.39 -23.17
N ASP A 6 -1.57 -67.44 -23.20
CA ASP A 6 -2.44 -66.39 -23.75
C ASP A 6 -2.92 -65.39 -22.70
N ILE A 7 -2.67 -65.64 -21.41
CA ILE A 7 -3.07 -64.75 -20.33
C ILE A 7 -2.01 -63.65 -20.19
N PRO A 8 -2.39 -62.35 -20.32
CA PRO A 8 -1.43 -61.23 -20.15
C PRO A 8 -0.80 -61.23 -18.73
N ILE A 9 0.41 -60.70 -18.64
CA ILE A 9 1.10 -60.48 -17.37
C ILE A 9 0.83 -59.04 -16.97
N ASP A 10 0.03 -58.84 -15.94
CA ASP A 10 -0.26 -57.52 -15.41
C ASP A 10 0.65 -57.24 -14.21
N ILE A 11 1.38 -56.09 -14.29
CA ILE A 11 2.35 -55.70 -13.28
C ILE A 11 1.99 -54.30 -12.80
N HIS A 12 1.84 -54.12 -11.48
CA HIS A 12 1.58 -52.82 -10.92
C HIS A 12 2.83 -51.94 -11.01
N SER A 13 2.74 -50.75 -11.61
CA SER A 13 3.86 -49.84 -11.83
C SER A 13 4.66 -49.51 -10.57
N GLY A 14 4.00 -49.31 -9.43
CA GLY A 14 4.65 -49.05 -8.16
C GLY A 14 5.43 -50.23 -7.54
N LYS A 15 5.27 -51.45 -8.07
CA LYS A 15 5.97 -52.67 -7.63
C LYS A 15 6.81 -53.33 -8.72
N LEU A 16 7.02 -52.64 -9.84
CA LEU A 16 7.65 -53.20 -11.01
C LEU A 16 9.08 -53.69 -10.76
N LEU A 17 9.90 -52.89 -10.08
CA LEU A 17 11.28 -53.27 -9.73
C LEU A 17 11.33 -54.45 -8.77
N ASP A 18 10.52 -54.45 -7.71
CA ASP A 18 10.43 -55.54 -6.73
C ASP A 18 9.97 -56.81 -7.41
N TRP A 19 9.05 -56.75 -8.36
CA TRP A 19 8.59 -57.87 -9.18
C TRP A 19 9.70 -58.47 -10.02
N LEU A 20 10.55 -57.64 -10.66
CA LEU A 20 11.71 -58.09 -11.44
C LEU A 20 12.79 -58.72 -10.58
N VAL A 21 13.11 -58.15 -9.43
CA VAL A 21 14.11 -58.67 -8.49
C VAL A 21 13.64 -59.96 -7.87
N SER A 22 12.40 -60.10 -7.44
CA SER A 22 11.85 -61.30 -6.82
C SER A 22 11.84 -62.49 -7.78
N ARG A 23 11.64 -62.26 -9.06
CA ARG A 23 11.69 -63.28 -10.13
C ARG A 23 13.09 -63.54 -10.67
N ARG A 24 14.11 -62.91 -10.11
CA ARG A 24 15.52 -63.01 -10.52
C ARG A 24 15.78 -62.57 -11.98
N HIS A 25 14.93 -61.70 -12.51
CA HIS A 25 15.18 -61.06 -13.81
C HIS A 25 16.22 -59.96 -13.71
N VAL A 26 16.30 -59.33 -12.54
CA VAL A 26 17.28 -58.30 -12.22
C VAL A 26 17.99 -58.70 -10.93
N THR A 27 19.32 -58.57 -10.86
CA THR A 27 20.10 -58.90 -9.67
C THR A 27 19.91 -57.90 -8.55
N LYS A 28 20.02 -58.31 -7.28
CA LYS A 28 19.83 -57.42 -6.12
C LYS A 28 20.88 -56.31 -6.02
N ASP A 29 22.06 -56.55 -6.57
CA ASP A 29 23.23 -55.64 -6.55
C ASP A 29 23.28 -54.72 -7.79
N TRP A 30 22.21 -54.66 -8.60
CA TRP A 30 22.15 -53.89 -9.83
C TRP A 30 22.50 -52.40 -9.64
N GLN A 31 22.16 -51.81 -8.48
CA GLN A 31 22.45 -50.37 -8.19
C GLN A 31 23.95 -50.09 -8.09
N LYS A 32 24.76 -51.02 -7.58
CA LYS A 32 26.22 -50.86 -7.56
C LYS A 32 26.81 -50.92 -8.94
N LYS A 33 26.32 -51.87 -9.76
CA LYS A 33 26.79 -52.09 -11.13
C LYS A 33 26.41 -50.95 -12.07
N ILE A 34 25.28 -50.28 -11.82
CA ILE A 34 24.85 -49.13 -12.65
C ILE A 34 25.79 -47.93 -12.53
N GLY A 35 26.50 -47.77 -11.40
CA GLY A 35 27.48 -46.73 -11.19
C GLY A 35 28.57 -46.76 -12.25
N ASP A 36 29.12 -47.95 -12.55
CA ASP A 36 30.17 -48.16 -13.57
C ASP A 36 29.65 -47.82 -14.97
N VAL A 37 28.40 -48.18 -15.26
CA VAL A 37 27.76 -47.86 -16.55
C VAL A 37 27.55 -46.34 -16.69
N ARG A 38 27.16 -45.67 -15.64
CA ARG A 38 26.97 -44.22 -15.64
C ARG A 38 28.27 -43.45 -15.87
N GLU A 39 29.38 -43.88 -15.28
CA GLU A 39 30.68 -43.28 -15.54
C GLU A 39 31.10 -43.46 -17.02
N LYS A 40 30.88 -44.65 -17.60
CA LYS A 40 31.14 -44.86 -19.03
C LYS A 40 30.26 -44.02 -19.93
N ILE A 41 28.96 -43.87 -19.65
CA ILE A 41 28.06 -42.99 -20.39
C ILE A 41 28.54 -41.55 -20.33
N LYS A 42 28.95 -41.08 -19.15
CA LYS A 42 29.48 -39.73 -18.97
C LYS A 42 30.69 -39.46 -19.90
N HIS A 43 31.58 -40.41 -20.04
CA HIS A 43 32.71 -40.29 -20.98
C HIS A 43 32.27 -40.40 -22.42
N ALA A 44 31.39 -41.35 -22.77
CA ALA A 44 30.92 -41.54 -24.14
C ALA A 44 30.11 -40.34 -24.69
N ILE A 45 29.43 -39.58 -23.86
CA ILE A 45 28.72 -38.36 -24.25
C ILE A 45 29.67 -37.28 -24.74
N LEU A 46 30.90 -37.19 -24.21
CA LEU A 46 31.87 -36.17 -24.59
C LEU A 46 32.32 -36.31 -26.04
N ASP A 47 32.20 -37.51 -26.62
CA ASP A 47 32.54 -37.81 -28.03
C ASP A 47 31.29 -38.20 -28.84
N MET A 48 30.16 -37.46 -28.65
CA MET A 48 28.97 -37.70 -29.44
C MET A 48 29.04 -36.99 -30.79
N PRO A 49 28.58 -37.65 -31.89
CA PRO A 49 28.46 -36.99 -33.17
C PRO A 49 27.35 -35.95 -33.16
N GLU A 50 27.52 -34.88 -33.90
CA GLU A 50 26.47 -33.92 -34.19
C GLU A 50 25.44 -34.56 -35.14
N ASN A 51 24.44 -35.23 -34.55
CA ASN A 51 23.38 -35.88 -35.30
C ASN A 51 22.03 -35.47 -34.69
N GLU A 52 21.14 -34.88 -35.50
CA GLU A 52 19.83 -34.39 -35.07
C GLU A 52 18.97 -35.49 -34.42
N ARG A 53 19.06 -36.73 -34.94
CA ARG A 53 18.30 -37.86 -34.36
C ARG A 53 18.76 -38.22 -32.94
N ILE A 54 20.08 -38.07 -32.65
CA ILE A 54 20.60 -38.28 -31.29
C ILE A 54 20.18 -37.15 -30.37
N VAL A 55 20.26 -35.89 -30.86
CA VAL A 55 19.79 -34.72 -30.10
C VAL A 55 18.31 -34.84 -29.73
N GLU A 56 17.45 -35.24 -30.67
CA GLU A 56 16.02 -35.47 -30.46
C GLU A 56 15.79 -36.64 -29.50
N LEU A 57 16.50 -37.73 -29.63
CA LEU A 57 16.43 -38.89 -28.75
C LEU A 57 16.73 -38.56 -27.28
N LEU A 58 17.71 -37.69 -27.04
CA LEU A 58 18.16 -37.32 -25.70
C LEU A 58 17.39 -36.12 -25.11
N LYS A 59 16.49 -35.53 -25.88
CA LYS A 59 15.74 -34.33 -25.48
C LYS A 59 14.82 -34.62 -24.29
N GLY A 60 15.13 -33.99 -23.15
CA GLY A 60 14.29 -34.05 -21.95
C GLY A 60 14.23 -35.40 -21.24
N GLY A 61 15.16 -36.32 -21.53
CA GLY A 61 15.18 -37.64 -20.92
C GLY A 61 16.52 -37.95 -20.23
N TYR A 62 16.46 -38.89 -19.27
CA TYR A 62 17.67 -39.52 -18.75
C TYR A 62 18.12 -40.61 -19.71
N ILE A 63 19.40 -40.63 -20.08
CA ILE A 63 19.98 -41.67 -20.89
C ILE A 63 19.82 -43.00 -20.14
N ASN A 64 19.18 -43.98 -20.78
CA ASN A 64 18.93 -45.32 -20.24
C ASN A 64 19.37 -46.38 -21.25
N PHE A 65 19.17 -47.65 -20.92
CA PHE A 65 19.49 -48.80 -21.77
C PHE A 65 18.91 -48.67 -23.17
N PHE A 66 17.66 -48.29 -23.34
CA PHE A 66 17.00 -48.21 -24.64
C PHE A 66 17.58 -47.08 -25.48
N HIS A 67 17.95 -45.97 -24.88
CA HIS A 67 18.67 -44.90 -25.60
C HIS A 67 20.04 -45.38 -26.07
N ALA A 68 20.77 -46.13 -25.26
CA ALA A 68 22.07 -46.67 -25.69
C ALA A 68 21.96 -47.62 -26.90
N VAL A 69 20.92 -48.48 -26.93
CA VAL A 69 20.62 -49.35 -28.08
C VAL A 69 20.28 -48.51 -29.33
N GLN A 70 19.48 -47.48 -29.24
CA GLN A 70 19.12 -46.62 -30.36
C GLN A 70 20.30 -45.79 -30.85
N ILE A 71 21.13 -45.30 -29.95
CA ILE A 71 22.40 -44.61 -30.33
C ILE A 71 23.30 -45.53 -31.14
N ILE A 72 23.46 -46.80 -30.73
CA ILE A 72 24.25 -47.77 -31.48
C ILE A 72 23.66 -48.02 -32.88
N GLU A 73 22.31 -48.09 -33.01
CA GLU A 73 21.69 -48.22 -34.33
C GLU A 73 21.97 -47.04 -35.23
N ILE A 74 21.90 -45.82 -34.71
CA ILE A 74 22.24 -44.59 -35.46
C ILE A 74 23.74 -44.60 -35.84
N LEU A 75 24.62 -44.99 -34.91
CA LEU A 75 26.05 -45.09 -35.20
C LEU A 75 26.38 -46.17 -36.25
N LYS A 76 25.64 -47.28 -36.29
CA LYS A 76 25.77 -48.29 -37.35
C LYS A 76 25.46 -47.74 -38.74
N GLU A 77 24.54 -46.78 -38.82
CA GLU A 77 24.19 -46.12 -40.09
C GLU A 77 25.18 -45.04 -40.47
N THR A 78 25.62 -44.23 -39.52
CA THR A 78 26.50 -43.08 -39.76
C THR A 78 27.96 -43.45 -39.89
N GLU A 79 28.42 -44.56 -39.29
CA GLU A 79 29.83 -45.01 -39.27
C GLU A 79 30.04 -46.33 -40.05
N LYS A 80 29.23 -46.59 -41.08
CA LYS A 80 29.37 -47.78 -41.93
C LYS A 80 30.75 -47.97 -42.49
N ASP A 81 31.44 -46.88 -42.85
CA ASP A 81 32.77 -46.87 -43.47
C ASP A 81 33.88 -47.24 -42.45
N SER A 82 33.61 -47.20 -41.15
CA SER A 82 34.57 -47.60 -40.10
C SER A 82 34.57 -49.11 -39.80
N LYS A 83 33.77 -49.89 -40.54
CA LYS A 83 33.62 -51.34 -40.35
C LYS A 83 34.69 -52.10 -41.12
N ASN A 84 35.50 -52.90 -40.45
CA ASN A 84 36.52 -53.77 -41.05
C ASN A 84 35.89 -54.97 -41.79
N PHE A 85 36.67 -55.59 -42.70
CA PHE A 85 36.27 -56.80 -43.45
C PHE A 85 35.76 -57.94 -42.52
N LEU A 86 36.23 -58.02 -41.29
CA LEU A 86 35.81 -58.98 -40.24
C LEU A 86 34.56 -58.56 -39.47
N GLY A 87 33.95 -57.41 -39.82
CA GLY A 87 32.72 -56.96 -39.17
C GLY A 87 32.90 -56.10 -37.92
N PHE A 88 34.13 -55.82 -37.49
CA PHE A 88 34.43 -54.99 -36.32
C PHE A 88 34.53 -53.51 -36.69
N TYR A 89 34.01 -52.63 -35.84
CA TYR A 89 34.11 -51.17 -35.98
C TYR A 89 35.47 -50.70 -35.45
N SER A 90 36.14 -49.83 -36.20
CA SER A 90 37.39 -49.19 -35.79
C SER A 90 37.16 -47.95 -34.91
N SER A 91 35.97 -47.34 -35.00
CA SER A 91 35.60 -46.20 -34.23
C SER A 91 35.60 -46.48 -32.73
N GLN A 92 36.29 -45.66 -31.92
CA GLN A 92 36.31 -45.75 -30.50
C GLN A 92 34.91 -45.51 -29.91
N ARG A 93 34.20 -44.52 -30.45
CA ARG A 93 32.83 -44.15 -30.11
C ARG A 93 31.87 -45.33 -30.21
N MET A 94 31.90 -46.07 -31.29
CA MET A 94 31.09 -47.29 -31.44
C MET A 94 31.44 -48.35 -30.41
N LYS A 95 32.73 -48.54 -30.13
CA LYS A 95 33.17 -49.50 -29.09
C LYS A 95 32.70 -49.13 -27.71
N ASP A 96 32.77 -47.88 -27.36
CA ASP A 96 32.32 -47.35 -26.05
C ASP A 96 30.83 -47.61 -25.86
N TRP A 97 30.01 -47.30 -26.87
CA TRP A 97 28.55 -47.56 -26.78
C TRP A 97 28.21 -49.07 -26.80
N GLN A 98 28.93 -49.87 -27.55
CA GLN A 98 28.78 -51.35 -27.49
C GLN A 98 29.15 -51.92 -26.12
N GLU A 99 30.20 -51.40 -25.51
CA GLU A 99 30.57 -51.80 -24.14
C GLU A 99 29.47 -51.40 -23.14
N ILE A 100 28.92 -50.17 -23.23
CA ILE A 100 27.81 -49.71 -22.40
C ILE A 100 26.58 -50.63 -22.58
N GLU A 101 26.22 -50.97 -23.82
CA GLU A 101 25.12 -51.91 -24.11
C GLU A 101 25.38 -53.29 -23.48
N SER A 102 26.61 -53.83 -23.61
CA SER A 102 26.98 -55.09 -23.03
C SER A 102 26.88 -55.13 -21.51
N LEU A 103 27.33 -54.06 -20.86
CA LEU A 103 27.21 -53.92 -19.40
C LEU A 103 25.73 -53.82 -18.97
N TYR A 104 24.89 -53.10 -19.71
CA TYR A 104 23.46 -53.01 -19.44
C TYR A 104 22.74 -54.35 -19.61
N LYS A 105 23.10 -55.16 -20.57
CA LYS A 105 22.53 -56.48 -20.82
C LYS A 105 22.94 -57.50 -19.74
N LYS A 106 24.15 -57.36 -19.21
CA LYS A 106 24.65 -58.22 -18.17
C LYS A 106 23.73 -58.08 -16.94
N ASP A 107 23.19 -59.20 -16.44
CA ASP A 107 22.30 -59.28 -15.27
C ASP A 107 21.03 -58.42 -15.41
N SER A 108 20.68 -58.01 -16.62
CA SER A 108 19.55 -57.13 -16.94
C SER A 108 19.51 -55.82 -16.14
N ILE A 109 20.70 -55.25 -15.88
CA ILE A 109 20.84 -54.01 -15.12
C ILE A 109 20.04 -52.85 -15.76
N GLY A 110 20.04 -52.78 -17.08
CA GLY A 110 19.30 -51.76 -17.86
C GLY A 110 17.79 -51.83 -17.64
N LEU A 111 17.23 -53.05 -17.51
CA LEU A 111 15.81 -53.20 -17.21
C LEU A 111 15.49 -52.78 -15.77
N GLY A 112 16.38 -53.04 -14.83
CA GLY A 112 16.26 -52.59 -13.43
C GLY A 112 16.23 -51.08 -13.32
N GLU A 113 17.19 -50.41 -14.00
CA GLU A 113 17.28 -48.95 -14.04
C GLU A 113 16.05 -48.31 -14.73
N ALA A 114 15.67 -48.84 -15.90
CA ALA A 114 14.50 -48.32 -16.64
C ALA A 114 13.20 -48.46 -15.80
N SER A 115 13.06 -49.57 -15.07
CA SER A 115 11.90 -49.79 -14.18
C SER A 115 11.89 -48.85 -13.00
N GLN A 116 13.04 -48.56 -12.38
CA GLN A 116 13.15 -47.58 -11.32
C GLN A 116 12.89 -46.17 -11.83
N LEU A 117 13.42 -45.83 -13.01
CA LEU A 117 13.16 -44.53 -13.66
C LEU A 117 11.67 -44.35 -13.92
N LEU A 118 10.99 -45.35 -14.46
CA LEU A 118 9.56 -45.32 -14.70
C LEU A 118 8.78 -45.11 -13.40
N GLN A 119 9.10 -45.78 -12.33
CA GLN A 119 8.48 -45.61 -11.02
C GLN A 119 8.69 -44.19 -10.50
N ARG A 120 9.91 -43.66 -10.55
CA ARG A 120 10.27 -42.35 -10.07
C ARG A 120 9.50 -41.24 -10.82
N VAL A 121 9.47 -41.33 -12.15
CA VAL A 121 8.77 -40.32 -12.97
C VAL A 121 7.28 -40.31 -12.69
N VAL A 122 6.65 -41.48 -12.61
CA VAL A 122 5.22 -41.63 -12.37
C VAL A 122 4.83 -41.19 -10.96
N GLN A 123 5.62 -41.51 -9.93
CA GLN A 123 5.28 -41.28 -8.53
C GLN A 123 5.66 -39.86 -8.05
N TYR A 124 6.71 -39.27 -8.60
CA TYR A 124 7.27 -38.02 -8.07
C TYR A 124 7.36 -36.90 -9.11
N GLU A 125 7.93 -37.16 -10.29
CA GLU A 125 8.26 -36.10 -11.25
C GLU A 125 6.99 -35.52 -11.92
N ILE A 126 6.14 -36.35 -12.49
CA ILE A 126 4.87 -35.91 -13.11
C ILE A 126 3.96 -35.22 -12.07
N PRO A 127 3.73 -35.77 -10.85
CA PRO A 127 2.96 -35.08 -9.84
C PRO A 127 3.58 -33.76 -9.37
N ALA A 128 4.91 -33.64 -9.34
CA ALA A 128 5.59 -32.40 -8.99
C ALA A 128 5.36 -31.33 -10.08
N LEU A 129 5.52 -31.67 -11.36
CA LEU A 129 5.26 -30.76 -12.48
C LEU A 129 3.81 -30.28 -12.49
N ARG A 130 2.84 -31.18 -12.25
CA ARG A 130 1.43 -30.79 -12.14
C ARG A 130 1.15 -29.84 -11.00
N ARG A 131 1.76 -30.06 -9.81
CA ARG A 131 1.63 -29.12 -8.69
C ARG A 131 2.26 -27.76 -8.99
N ASN A 132 3.38 -27.73 -9.69
CA ASN A 132 4.00 -26.48 -10.11
C ASN A 132 3.11 -25.70 -11.09
N ILE A 133 2.48 -26.40 -12.03
CA ILE A 133 1.47 -25.80 -12.93
C ILE A 133 0.32 -25.16 -12.14
N GLN A 134 -0.25 -25.91 -11.18
CA GLN A 134 -1.34 -25.37 -10.34
C GLN A 134 -0.90 -24.16 -9.51
N LYS A 135 0.30 -24.18 -8.95
CA LYS A 135 0.84 -23.04 -8.21
C LYS A 135 1.06 -21.82 -9.11
N ALA A 136 1.59 -22.02 -10.31
CA ALA A 136 1.78 -20.93 -11.28
C ALA A 136 0.43 -20.34 -11.74
N ASP A 137 -0.55 -21.19 -12.05
CA ASP A 137 -1.91 -20.75 -12.41
C ASP A 137 -2.55 -19.94 -11.26
N GLN A 138 -2.41 -20.39 -10.00
CA GLN A 138 -2.89 -19.65 -8.84
C GLN A 138 -2.17 -18.31 -8.68
N ALA A 139 -0.83 -18.29 -8.80
CA ALA A 139 -0.04 -17.06 -8.70
C ALA A 139 -0.42 -16.03 -9.76
N ILE A 140 -0.72 -16.46 -10.99
CA ILE A 140 -1.21 -15.59 -12.07
C ILE A 140 -2.57 -14.99 -11.70
N GLN A 141 -3.51 -15.80 -11.19
CA GLN A 141 -4.83 -15.32 -10.79
C GLN A 141 -4.76 -14.34 -9.63
N ASP A 142 -3.94 -14.63 -8.62
CA ASP A 142 -3.77 -13.77 -7.47
C ASP A 142 -3.04 -12.46 -7.87
N GLY A 143 -2.06 -12.55 -8.76
CA GLY A 143 -1.41 -11.39 -9.36
C GLY A 143 -2.39 -10.49 -10.09
N ALA A 144 -3.28 -11.06 -10.91
CA ALA A 144 -4.29 -10.31 -11.65
C ALA A 144 -5.34 -9.63 -10.74
N LYS A 145 -5.67 -10.25 -9.60
CA LYS A 145 -6.54 -9.61 -8.60
C LYS A 145 -5.86 -8.42 -7.95
N LYS A 146 -4.60 -8.61 -7.48
CA LYS A 146 -3.81 -7.55 -6.85
C LYS A 146 -3.54 -6.39 -7.81
N GLU A 147 -3.23 -6.66 -9.07
CA GLU A 147 -3.06 -5.62 -10.10
C GLU A 147 -4.31 -4.73 -10.22
N LYS A 148 -5.50 -5.35 -10.34
CA LYS A 148 -6.77 -4.61 -10.40
C LYS A 148 -7.05 -3.81 -9.14
N GLU A 149 -6.71 -4.36 -7.98
CA GLU A 149 -6.86 -3.70 -6.69
C GLU A 149 -5.95 -2.47 -6.61
N TYR A 150 -4.67 -2.59 -6.96
CA TYR A 150 -3.74 -1.45 -6.99
C TYR A 150 -4.15 -0.38 -8.00
N LEU A 151 -4.64 -0.76 -9.19
CA LEU A 151 -5.18 0.21 -10.15
C LEU A 151 -6.40 0.97 -9.59
N LYS A 152 -7.29 0.28 -8.87
CA LYS A 152 -8.41 0.91 -8.18
C LYS A 152 -7.92 1.86 -7.09
N GLN A 153 -7.00 1.40 -6.23
CA GLN A 153 -6.41 2.22 -5.16
C GLN A 153 -5.69 3.46 -5.72
N SER A 154 -5.04 3.35 -6.88
CA SER A 154 -4.43 4.50 -7.56
C SER A 154 -5.48 5.55 -7.95
N ILE A 155 -6.61 5.12 -8.51
CA ILE A 155 -7.71 6.04 -8.87
C ILE A 155 -8.33 6.67 -7.62
N ASP A 156 -8.53 5.88 -6.57
CA ASP A 156 -9.10 6.36 -5.32
C ASP A 156 -8.13 7.35 -4.63
N ALA A 157 -6.83 7.06 -4.63
CA ALA A 157 -5.79 7.95 -4.09
C ALA A 157 -5.80 9.31 -4.81
N LYS A 158 -5.83 9.31 -6.14
CA LYS A 158 -5.94 10.53 -6.94
C LYS A 158 -7.19 11.33 -6.58
N LYS A 159 -8.34 10.66 -6.54
CA LYS A 159 -9.60 11.30 -6.19
C LYS A 159 -9.58 11.91 -4.78
N ASN A 160 -8.97 11.21 -3.83
CA ASN A 160 -8.82 11.73 -2.46
C ASN A 160 -7.90 12.95 -2.42
N TYR A 161 -6.78 12.91 -3.15
CA TYR A 161 -5.90 14.08 -3.28
C TYR A 161 -6.62 15.28 -3.88
N ASP A 162 -7.34 15.10 -5.01
CA ASP A 162 -8.10 16.17 -5.65
C ASP A 162 -9.21 16.74 -4.72
N LYS A 163 -9.84 15.87 -3.93
CA LYS A 163 -10.83 16.27 -2.91
C LYS A 163 -10.18 17.15 -1.83
N GLU A 164 -8.99 16.77 -1.35
CA GLU A 164 -8.26 17.56 -0.34
C GLU A 164 -7.84 18.93 -0.90
N LEU A 165 -7.30 18.99 -2.12
CA LEU A 165 -6.98 20.25 -2.78
C LEU A 165 -8.21 21.16 -2.88
N SER A 166 -9.35 20.58 -3.31
CA SER A 166 -10.60 21.33 -3.42
C SER A 166 -11.11 21.81 -2.07
N ARG A 167 -10.97 21.00 -1.00
CA ARG A 167 -11.34 21.37 0.37
C ARG A 167 -10.52 22.54 0.88
N MET A 168 -9.23 22.57 0.53
CA MET A 168 -8.30 23.63 0.91
C MET A 168 -8.41 24.87 0.01
N GLY A 169 -9.04 24.76 -1.17
CA GLY A 169 -9.15 25.85 -2.14
C GLY A 169 -7.87 26.10 -2.93
N ILE A 170 -6.99 25.11 -3.07
CA ILE A 170 -5.74 25.18 -3.80
C ILE A 170 -5.76 24.31 -5.06
N LYS A 171 -4.86 24.60 -6.01
CA LYS A 171 -4.77 23.90 -7.30
C LYS A 171 -3.76 22.74 -7.29
N GLY A 172 -2.79 22.77 -6.36
CA GLY A 172 -1.79 21.73 -6.21
C GLY A 172 -0.58 21.82 -7.14
N VAL A 173 -0.37 22.98 -7.80
CA VAL A 173 0.79 23.21 -8.68
C VAL A 173 2.02 23.60 -7.86
N MET A 174 1.84 24.54 -6.92
CA MET A 174 2.87 25.02 -6.01
C MET A 174 2.28 25.06 -4.59
N LEU A 175 2.21 23.88 -3.96
CA LEU A 175 1.47 23.65 -2.71
C LEU A 175 1.75 24.70 -1.64
N ARG A 176 3.04 24.94 -1.34
CA ARG A 176 3.45 25.88 -0.31
C ARG A 176 3.07 27.30 -0.63
N SER A 177 3.37 27.76 -1.85
CA SER A 177 3.05 29.11 -2.31
C SER A 177 1.54 29.33 -2.35
N GLU A 178 0.75 28.35 -2.79
CA GLU A 178 -0.69 28.43 -2.81
C GLU A 178 -1.29 28.52 -1.41
N LEU A 179 -0.78 27.72 -0.45
CA LEU A 179 -1.20 27.76 0.95
C LEU A 179 -0.87 29.10 1.60
N LEU A 180 0.33 29.63 1.38
CA LEU A 180 0.71 30.95 1.91
C LEU A 180 -0.12 32.08 1.31
N ASN A 181 -0.49 31.95 0.03
CA ASN A 181 -1.37 32.92 -0.63
C ASN A 181 -2.80 32.91 -0.06
N LEU A 182 -3.32 31.75 0.39
CA LEU A 182 -4.60 31.69 1.08
C LEU A 182 -4.61 32.55 2.37
N ALA A 183 -3.49 32.60 3.07
CA ALA A 183 -3.37 33.45 4.28
C ALA A 183 -3.49 34.95 3.98
N SER A 184 -3.35 35.38 2.72
CA SER A 184 -3.55 36.77 2.33
C SER A 184 -5.02 37.23 2.43
N GLU A 185 -5.99 36.31 2.47
CA GLU A 185 -7.40 36.60 2.68
C GLU A 185 -7.76 36.88 4.15
N LEU A 186 -6.88 36.49 5.06
CA LEU A 186 -7.13 36.58 6.52
C LEU A 186 -7.37 38.01 7.03
N PRO A 187 -6.62 39.06 6.60
CA PRO A 187 -6.88 40.42 7.06
C PRO A 187 -8.29 40.91 6.73
N SER A 188 -8.77 40.66 5.51
CA SER A 188 -10.14 41.05 5.11
C SER A 188 -11.21 40.31 5.89
N PHE A 189 -10.99 39.05 6.22
CA PHE A 189 -11.87 38.28 7.09
C PHE A 189 -11.90 38.84 8.50
N ILE A 190 -10.74 39.15 9.10
CA ILE A 190 -10.64 39.75 10.44
C ILE A 190 -11.37 41.10 10.50
N ASP A 191 -11.18 41.94 9.49
CA ASP A 191 -11.88 43.21 9.40
C ASP A 191 -13.41 43.05 9.33
N SER A 192 -13.88 42.09 8.55
CA SER A 192 -15.32 41.75 8.45
C SER A 192 -15.90 41.30 9.78
N ILE A 193 -15.18 40.39 10.50
CA ILE A 193 -15.59 39.91 11.83
C ILE A 193 -15.59 41.03 12.86
N ALA A 194 -14.57 41.91 12.88
CA ALA A 194 -14.53 43.07 13.76
C ALA A 194 -15.71 44.04 13.52
N LEU A 195 -16.08 44.28 12.28
CA LEU A 195 -17.26 45.07 11.94
C LEU A 195 -18.58 44.41 12.40
N LEU A 196 -18.69 43.09 12.32
CA LEU A 196 -19.87 42.38 12.84
C LEU A 196 -19.90 42.42 14.37
N ILE A 197 -18.78 42.26 15.05
CA ILE A 197 -18.68 42.43 16.49
C ILE A 197 -19.10 43.82 16.92
N GLN A 198 -18.64 44.88 16.22
CA GLN A 198 -19.03 46.26 16.57
C GLN A 198 -20.55 46.51 16.57
N LYS A 199 -21.29 45.77 15.73
CA LYS A 199 -22.77 45.86 15.71
C LYS A 199 -23.41 45.30 16.99
N LEU A 200 -22.69 44.51 17.79
CA LEU A 200 -23.15 43.99 19.08
C LEU A 200 -22.93 44.96 20.26
N ALA A 201 -22.39 46.17 20.05
CA ALA A 201 -22.19 47.14 21.11
C ALA A 201 -23.46 47.48 21.88
N PRO A 202 -24.67 47.62 21.28
CA PRO A 202 -25.90 47.83 22.01
C PRO A 202 -26.30 46.61 22.91
N ALA A 203 -25.94 45.40 22.47
CA ALA A 203 -26.19 44.20 23.27
C ALA A 203 -25.34 44.18 24.55
N LYS A 204 -24.09 44.65 24.47
CA LYS A 204 -23.22 44.81 25.64
C LYS A 204 -23.76 45.90 26.57
N GLU A 205 -24.20 47.05 26.08
CA GLU A 205 -24.81 48.12 26.89
C GLU A 205 -26.03 47.63 27.61
N TYR A 206 -26.85 46.80 26.99
CA TYR A 206 -27.99 46.14 27.60
C TYR A 206 -27.55 45.17 28.70
N TYR A 207 -26.50 44.37 28.45
CA TYR A 207 -25.95 43.44 29.44
C TYR A 207 -25.43 44.15 30.69
N GLU A 208 -24.68 45.23 30.52
CA GLU A 208 -24.18 46.09 31.61
C GLU A 208 -25.33 46.71 32.41
N ALA A 209 -26.30 47.28 31.70
CA ALA A 209 -27.48 47.88 32.37
C ALA A 209 -28.28 46.86 33.17
N PHE A 210 -28.42 45.63 32.64
CA PHE A 210 -29.11 44.56 33.33
C PHE A 210 -28.35 44.07 34.55
N ARG A 211 -27.04 43.89 34.45
CA ARG A 211 -26.18 43.55 35.61
C ARG A 211 -26.31 44.58 36.71
N ASP A 212 -26.19 45.87 36.36
CA ASP A 212 -26.26 46.97 37.32
C ASP A 212 -27.66 47.05 37.99
N TYR A 213 -28.70 46.78 37.24
CA TYR A 213 -30.07 46.69 37.77
C TYR A 213 -30.24 45.57 38.77
N VAL A 214 -29.77 44.36 38.47
CA VAL A 214 -29.86 43.19 39.36
C VAL A 214 -29.07 43.39 40.67
N HIS A 215 -27.89 44.03 40.56
CA HIS A 215 -26.99 44.22 41.69
C HIS A 215 -27.18 45.55 42.41
N ASN A 216 -28.27 46.34 42.11
CA ASN A 216 -28.51 47.65 42.70
C ASN A 216 -27.29 48.58 42.73
N SER A 217 -26.53 48.67 41.65
CA SER A 217 -25.29 49.41 41.50
C SER A 217 -24.18 49.05 42.48
N SER A 218 -24.28 47.94 43.19
CA SER A 218 -23.27 47.43 44.14
C SER A 218 -22.32 46.39 43.44
N ALA A 219 -22.45 46.21 42.14
CA ALA A 219 -21.59 45.29 41.40
C ALA A 219 -20.13 45.71 41.44
N PRO A 220 -19.19 44.78 41.64
CA PRO A 220 -17.76 45.09 41.51
C PRO A 220 -17.48 45.68 40.13
N SER A 221 -16.60 46.68 40.08
CA SER A 221 -16.19 47.42 38.87
C SER A 221 -15.41 46.56 37.88
N LEU A 222 -15.76 45.29 37.70
CA LEU A 222 -15.19 44.43 36.69
C LEU A 222 -15.81 44.77 35.34
N SER A 223 -14.95 45.04 34.38
CA SER A 223 -15.33 45.22 32.98
C SER A 223 -15.96 43.94 32.45
N LEU A 224 -17.22 43.98 31.98
CA LEU A 224 -17.82 42.88 31.25
C LEU A 224 -17.27 42.86 29.84
N LEU A 225 -16.96 41.65 29.35
CA LEU A 225 -16.50 41.39 27.98
C LEU A 225 -15.32 42.30 27.57
N PRO A 226 -14.17 42.25 28.28
CA PRO A 226 -13.07 43.20 28.10
C PRO A 226 -12.49 43.15 26.69
N LEU A 227 -12.35 41.98 26.08
CA LEU A 227 -11.81 41.80 24.71
C LEU A 227 -12.77 42.35 23.65
N LEU A 228 -14.06 42.03 23.76
CA LEU A 228 -15.09 42.60 22.89
C LEU A 228 -15.17 44.11 23.04
N THR A 229 -14.98 44.66 24.24
CA THR A 229 -14.99 46.09 24.49
C THR A 229 -13.93 46.83 23.74
N LEU A 230 -12.74 46.28 23.67
CA LEU A 230 -11.63 46.83 22.87
C LEU A 230 -11.96 46.83 21.37
N ILE A 231 -12.57 45.75 20.88
CA ILE A 231 -13.00 45.68 19.46
C ILE A 231 -14.14 46.65 19.17
N PHE A 232 -15.08 46.86 20.11
CA PHE A 232 -16.15 47.86 19.92
C PHE A 232 -15.59 49.27 19.74
N THR A 233 -14.52 49.61 20.47
CA THR A 233 -13.93 50.96 20.45
C THR A 233 -12.93 51.20 19.31
N HIS A 234 -12.10 50.23 19.02
CA HIS A 234 -10.96 50.39 18.10
C HIS A 234 -10.99 49.45 16.86
N GLY A 235 -11.99 48.58 16.77
CA GLY A 235 -12.14 47.66 15.64
C GLY A 235 -11.05 46.56 15.58
N SER A 236 -10.63 46.25 14.35
CA SER A 236 -9.63 45.20 14.09
C SER A 236 -8.19 45.61 14.38
N SER A 237 -7.94 46.90 14.61
CA SER A 237 -6.57 47.44 14.76
C SER A 237 -5.95 47.23 16.13
N VAL A 238 -6.72 46.78 17.11
CA VAL A 238 -6.25 46.53 18.48
C VAL A 238 -5.27 45.37 18.52
N THR A 239 -4.10 45.60 19.16
CA THR A 239 -3.08 44.59 19.34
C THR A 239 -3.18 43.89 20.71
N VAL A 240 -2.57 42.72 20.82
CA VAL A 240 -2.41 42.01 22.11
C VAL A 240 -1.60 42.87 23.09
N TYR A 241 -0.64 43.68 22.61
CA TYR A 241 0.12 44.62 23.41
C TYR A 241 -0.81 45.63 24.12
N GLU A 242 -1.76 46.22 23.39
CA GLU A 242 -2.72 47.19 23.91
C GLU A 242 -3.64 46.55 24.97
N TYR A 243 -4.04 45.30 24.76
CA TYR A 243 -4.82 44.54 25.75
C TYR A 243 -4.03 44.30 27.06
N LYS A 244 -2.77 43.90 26.95
CA LYS A 244 -1.92 43.58 28.10
C LYS A 244 -1.52 44.81 28.93
N TYR A 245 -1.15 45.90 28.24
CA TYR A 245 -0.54 47.06 28.87
C TYR A 245 -1.48 48.28 28.95
N GLY A 246 -2.66 48.23 28.36
CA GLY A 246 -3.63 49.33 28.36
C GLY A 246 -3.15 50.59 27.62
N LYS A 247 -2.13 50.47 26.77
CA LYS A 247 -1.55 51.56 25.97
C LYS A 247 -1.27 51.10 24.55
N ALA A 248 -1.57 51.94 23.56
CA ALA A 248 -1.22 51.63 22.18
C ALA A 248 0.31 51.58 22.00
N PRO A 249 0.87 50.61 21.23
CA PRO A 249 2.29 50.52 20.97
C PRO A 249 2.75 51.69 20.07
N VAL A 250 3.97 52.15 20.31
CA VAL A 250 4.61 53.20 19.49
C VAL A 250 5.02 52.66 18.12
N LYS A 251 5.39 51.37 18.05
CA LYS A 251 5.76 50.68 16.83
C LYS A 251 5.27 49.22 16.88
N ILE A 252 4.77 48.72 15.75
CA ILE A 252 4.33 47.34 15.60
C ILE A 252 5.27 46.64 14.62
N GLU A 253 5.97 45.60 15.10
CA GLU A 253 6.85 44.75 14.26
C GLU A 253 6.20 43.39 14.06
N LYS A 254 5.28 43.30 13.05
CA LYS A 254 4.62 42.03 12.68
C LYS A 254 5.60 41.11 11.96
N PRO A 255 5.59 39.80 12.23
CA PRO A 255 6.36 38.82 11.47
C PRO A 255 5.93 38.85 9.99
N SER A 256 6.89 38.98 9.07
CA SER A 256 6.63 39.11 7.64
C SER A 256 6.49 37.73 7.00
N ILE A 257 5.31 37.44 6.41
CA ILE A 257 5.07 36.23 5.60
C ILE A 257 5.84 36.29 4.27
N GLU A 258 6.12 37.48 3.75
CA GLU A 258 6.84 37.67 2.48
C GLU A 258 8.26 37.08 2.51
N LEU A 259 8.90 37.02 3.69
CA LEU A 259 10.20 36.38 3.88
C LEU A 259 10.12 34.85 3.73
N LEU A 260 9.00 34.25 4.13
CA LEU A 260 8.76 32.81 4.00
C LEU A 260 8.48 32.40 2.55
N ILE A 261 7.80 33.27 1.77
CA ILE A 261 7.51 33.03 0.35
C ILE A 261 8.80 33.09 -0.48
N LYS A 262 9.69 34.07 -0.22
CA LYS A 262 10.95 34.25 -0.96
C LYS A 262 12.02 33.19 -0.66
N ALA A 263 11.96 32.55 0.49
CA ALA A 263 12.89 31.47 0.84
C ALA A 263 12.66 30.18 0.05
N ASP A 264 11.49 30.04 -0.57
CA ASP A 264 11.05 28.82 -1.22
C ASP A 264 11.31 28.75 -2.73
N GLU A 265 11.46 29.92 -3.38
CA GLU A 265 11.79 29.97 -4.82
C GLU A 265 13.16 29.34 -5.16
N ASN A 266 13.97 28.97 -4.15
CA ASN A 266 15.32 28.41 -4.29
C ASN A 266 15.44 26.93 -3.92
N LYS A 267 14.39 26.25 -3.51
CA LYS A 267 14.41 24.79 -3.30
C LYS A 267 13.78 24.12 -4.51
N GLU A 268 14.61 23.74 -5.50
CA GLU A 268 14.24 22.77 -6.53
C GLU A 268 13.80 21.48 -5.83
N GLU A 269 12.62 20.98 -6.22
CA GLU A 269 12.11 19.69 -5.78
C GLU A 269 13.14 18.60 -6.14
N ALA A 270 13.86 18.10 -5.16
CA ALA A 270 14.65 16.90 -5.33
C ALA A 270 13.65 15.74 -5.53
N GLU A 271 13.60 15.19 -6.74
CA GLU A 271 12.97 13.90 -7.00
C GLU A 271 13.80 12.83 -6.28
N ASP A 272 13.47 12.53 -5.05
CA ASP A 272 13.98 11.36 -4.36
C ASP A 272 13.38 10.12 -5.03
N GLU A 273 14.17 9.42 -5.85
CA GLU A 273 13.89 8.06 -6.29
C GLU A 273 13.81 7.16 -5.04
N ILE A 274 12.59 6.87 -4.61
CA ILE A 274 12.36 5.92 -3.53
C ILE A 274 12.63 4.52 -4.08
N ASP A 275 13.78 3.95 -3.72
CA ASP A 275 14.12 2.55 -3.96
C ASP A 275 13.23 1.66 -3.08
N PHE A 276 12.27 0.99 -3.72
CA PHE A 276 11.49 -0.06 -3.08
C PHE A 276 12.31 -1.35 -3.13
N GLY A 277 13.00 -1.68 -2.03
CA GLY A 277 13.62 -2.98 -1.87
C GLY A 277 12.62 -4.15 -2.14
N ASP A 278 13.17 -5.31 -2.45
CA ASP A 278 12.49 -6.53 -2.95
C ASP A 278 11.45 -7.15 -1.95
N ASP A 279 11.22 -6.53 -0.79
CA ASP A 279 10.26 -6.92 0.24
C ASP A 279 8.90 -6.24 0.01
N LEU A 280 8.06 -6.89 -0.77
CA LEU A 280 6.74 -6.46 -1.24
C LEU A 280 5.59 -6.57 -0.22
N ASP A 281 5.88 -6.75 1.06
CA ASP A 281 4.90 -6.65 2.15
C ASP A 281 4.93 -5.26 2.80
N LEU A 282 4.85 -4.22 1.97
CA LEU A 282 4.50 -2.90 2.46
C LEU A 282 3.01 -2.91 2.80
N ASP A 283 2.72 -3.07 4.08
CA ASP A 283 1.46 -2.69 4.69
C ASP A 283 1.31 -1.16 4.51
N LEU A 284 0.82 -0.78 3.32
CA LEU A 284 0.36 0.57 3.08
C LEU A 284 -0.95 0.68 3.84
N GLY A 285 -0.86 1.03 5.14
CA GLY A 285 -2.00 1.30 5.98
C GLY A 285 -3.01 2.17 5.22
N GLU A 286 -4.29 1.94 5.45
CA GLU A 286 -5.37 2.76 4.91
C GLU A 286 -5.13 4.23 5.30
N THR A 287 -4.37 4.97 4.46
CA THR A 287 -4.22 6.41 4.57
C THR A 287 -5.45 7.08 3.94
N GLY A 288 -6.62 6.68 4.42
CA GLY A 288 -7.89 7.27 4.05
C GLY A 288 -8.33 8.38 4.99
N ASP A 289 -7.52 8.68 6.01
CA ASP A 289 -7.86 9.70 6.98
C ASP A 289 -7.85 11.07 6.31
N GLU A 290 -9.00 11.74 6.37
CA GLU A 290 -9.10 13.17 6.04
C GLU A 290 -8.09 13.91 6.91
N ILE A 291 -7.36 14.89 6.34
CA ILE A 291 -6.45 15.73 7.12
C ILE A 291 -7.29 16.39 8.21
N ASP A 292 -7.08 16.01 9.45
CA ASP A 292 -7.76 16.59 10.59
C ASP A 292 -7.16 17.98 10.86
N PHE A 293 -7.97 19.02 10.65
CA PHE A 293 -7.64 20.38 11.06
C PHE A 293 -7.79 20.58 12.57
N GLY A 294 -7.71 19.48 13.34
CA GLY A 294 -7.98 19.41 14.76
C GLY A 294 -7.55 20.63 15.57
N ASP A 295 -8.33 20.90 16.60
CA ASP A 295 -8.13 21.96 17.60
C ASP A 295 -6.95 21.67 18.56
N GLY A 296 -6.03 20.79 18.14
CA GLY A 296 -4.81 20.56 18.88
C GLY A 296 -4.03 21.88 19.01
N GLN A 297 -3.99 22.42 20.20
CA GLN A 297 -3.03 23.46 20.60
C GLN A 297 -1.64 22.96 20.23
N ILE A 298 -1.15 23.37 19.06
CA ILE A 298 0.27 23.33 18.78
C ILE A 298 0.83 24.42 19.68
N SER A 299 1.31 24.03 20.87
CA SER A 299 2.15 24.90 21.66
C SER A 299 3.37 25.17 20.81
N ILE A 300 3.39 26.36 20.22
CA ILE A 300 4.57 26.89 19.59
C ILE A 300 5.55 27.09 20.75
N ASP A 301 6.51 26.18 20.89
CA ASP A 301 7.74 26.52 21.59
C ASP A 301 8.41 27.62 20.75
N VAL A 302 7.89 28.82 20.92
CA VAL A 302 8.68 30.01 20.65
C VAL A 302 9.88 29.83 21.55
N ILE A 303 11.06 29.65 20.95
CA ILE A 303 12.33 29.84 21.68
C ILE A 303 12.22 31.26 22.24
N ALA A 304 11.63 31.34 23.43
CA ALA A 304 11.67 32.53 24.22
C ALA A 304 13.15 32.71 24.51
N ASP A 305 13.74 33.69 23.86
CA ASP A 305 15.01 34.25 24.31
C ASP A 305 14.80 34.61 25.79
N GLU A 306 15.36 33.79 26.68
CA GLU A 306 15.34 33.97 28.11
C GLU A 306 16.21 35.21 28.48
N SER A 307 15.92 36.33 27.89
CA SER A 307 16.30 37.62 28.44
C SER A 307 15.07 38.25 29.08
N GLY A 308 14.84 37.87 30.34
CA GLY A 308 13.77 38.43 31.17
C GLY A 308 13.99 39.93 31.50
N LEU A 309 14.19 40.74 30.49
CA LEU A 309 14.18 42.19 30.53
C LEU A 309 12.97 42.63 29.73
N VAL A 310 11.85 42.94 30.43
CA VAL A 310 10.74 43.74 29.89
C VAL A 310 11.37 45.08 29.46
N MET A 311 11.72 45.16 28.18
CA MET A 311 12.12 46.45 27.60
C MET A 311 10.85 47.27 27.42
N GLU A 312 10.62 48.27 28.28
CA GLU A 312 9.58 49.27 28.13
C GLU A 312 9.93 50.25 26.98
N ASP A 313 10.21 49.71 25.78
CA ASP A 313 10.50 50.53 24.62
C ASP A 313 9.24 50.91 23.82
N GLY A 314 8.09 50.42 24.25
CA GLY A 314 6.77 50.67 23.59
C GLY A 314 6.60 50.00 22.24
N VAL A 315 7.49 49.04 21.91
CA VAL A 315 7.44 48.32 20.62
C VAL A 315 6.78 46.95 20.81
N ALA A 316 5.68 46.72 20.10
CA ALA A 316 5.01 45.43 20.05
C ALA A 316 5.77 44.46 19.11
N ARG A 317 6.19 43.29 19.62
CA ARG A 317 6.93 42.24 18.89
C ARG A 317 6.31 40.88 19.08
N GLY A 318 6.55 39.98 18.13
CA GLY A 318 6.03 38.61 18.19
C GLY A 318 4.53 38.56 18.37
N ASP A 319 4.06 37.80 19.36
CA ASP A 319 2.62 37.63 19.65
C ASP A 319 1.93 38.92 20.07
N GLU A 320 2.63 39.83 20.72
CA GLU A 320 2.12 41.12 21.14
C GLU A 320 1.86 42.09 19.98
N ALA A 321 2.54 41.89 18.83
CA ALA A 321 2.33 42.64 17.61
C ALA A 321 1.09 42.18 16.82
N LEU A 322 0.51 41.02 17.17
CA LEU A 322 -0.68 40.49 16.53
C LEU A 322 -1.94 41.22 16.99
N GLY A 323 -2.95 41.31 16.11
CA GLY A 323 -4.29 41.76 16.50
C GLY A 323 -4.98 40.78 17.40
N LEU A 324 -5.98 41.24 18.18
CA LEU A 324 -6.73 40.40 19.11
C LEU A 324 -7.39 39.19 18.41
N LEU A 325 -7.86 39.34 17.19
CA LEU A 325 -8.44 38.25 16.40
C LEU A 325 -7.37 37.38 15.71
N GLU A 326 -6.14 37.91 15.52
CA GLU A 326 -5.04 37.15 14.92
C GLU A 326 -4.40 36.19 15.92
N ASN A 327 -4.22 36.62 17.17
CA ASN A 327 -3.62 35.80 18.21
C ASN A 327 -4.57 34.69 18.68
N GLY A 328 -4.04 33.48 18.93
CA GLY A 328 -4.84 32.32 19.30
C GLY A 328 -5.51 32.44 20.68
N GLU A 329 -4.75 32.92 21.68
CA GLU A 329 -5.26 33.04 23.05
C GLU A 329 -6.37 34.10 23.16
N THR A 330 -6.12 35.29 22.61
CA THR A 330 -7.12 36.38 22.65
C THR A 330 -8.33 36.07 21.79
N ARG A 331 -8.16 35.37 20.66
CA ARG A 331 -9.28 34.88 19.86
C ARG A 331 -10.13 33.85 20.60
N GLN A 332 -9.52 32.96 21.36
CA GLN A 332 -10.24 32.04 22.23
C GLN A 332 -11.02 32.77 23.32
N GLY A 333 -10.39 33.75 23.96
CA GLY A 333 -11.09 34.63 24.93
C GLY A 333 -12.28 35.37 24.30
N ILE A 334 -12.14 35.86 23.05
CA ILE A 334 -13.24 36.50 22.33
C ILE A 334 -14.40 35.52 22.08
N LYS A 335 -14.09 34.25 21.76
CA LYS A 335 -15.14 33.22 21.62
C LYS A 335 -15.86 32.97 22.94
N GLU A 336 -15.13 32.87 24.02
CA GLU A 336 -15.70 32.68 25.37
C GLU A 336 -16.58 33.86 25.78
N GLU A 337 -16.15 35.10 25.51
CA GLU A 337 -16.97 36.30 25.75
C GLU A 337 -18.23 36.34 24.86
N LEU A 338 -18.16 35.87 23.61
CA LEU A 338 -19.32 35.72 22.73
C LEU A 338 -20.29 34.64 23.25
N GLU A 339 -19.76 33.50 23.75
CA GLU A 339 -20.59 32.44 24.36
C GLU A 339 -21.28 32.95 25.64
N GLU A 340 -20.61 33.74 26.48
CA GLU A 340 -21.18 34.40 27.62
C GLU A 340 -22.33 35.33 27.21
N LEU A 341 -22.11 36.19 26.20
CA LEU A 341 -23.11 37.10 25.68
C LEU A 341 -24.31 36.35 25.09
N ILE A 342 -24.09 35.30 24.32
CA ILE A 342 -25.13 34.44 23.74
C ILE A 342 -25.96 33.79 24.86
N SER A 343 -25.30 33.25 25.87
CA SER A 343 -25.97 32.61 26.99
C SER A 343 -26.84 33.59 27.75
N PHE A 344 -26.32 34.79 28.01
CA PHE A 344 -27.08 35.89 28.62
C PHE A 344 -28.32 36.30 27.79
N LEU A 345 -28.11 36.59 26.49
CA LEU A 345 -29.21 37.00 25.61
C LEU A 345 -30.28 35.90 25.47
N SER A 346 -29.82 34.62 25.40
CA SER A 346 -30.74 33.48 25.34
C SER A 346 -31.61 33.38 26.59
N ALA A 347 -31.02 33.53 27.76
CA ALA A 347 -31.78 33.55 29.03
C ALA A 347 -32.79 34.73 29.08
N ARG A 348 -32.33 35.91 28.63
CA ARG A 348 -33.14 37.11 28.65
C ARG A 348 -34.34 37.04 27.71
N TYR A 349 -34.19 36.62 26.45
CA TYR A 349 -35.34 36.54 25.54
C TYR A 349 -36.36 35.47 25.98
N LEU A 350 -35.88 34.33 26.58
CA LEU A 350 -36.76 33.31 27.13
C LEU A 350 -37.59 33.85 28.32
N ASP A 351 -36.93 34.58 29.21
CA ASP A 351 -37.62 35.20 30.36
C ASP A 351 -38.66 36.26 29.91
N GLU A 352 -38.33 37.07 28.90
CA GLU A 352 -39.26 38.09 28.38
C GLU A 352 -40.38 37.50 27.50
N GLU A 353 -40.19 36.29 26.92
CA GLU A 353 -41.20 35.61 26.09
C GLU A 353 -42.22 34.84 26.97
N THR A 354 -41.82 34.42 28.19
CA THR A 354 -42.71 33.77 29.15
C THR A 354 -43.49 34.82 29.96
N GLU A 355 -44.80 34.76 29.91
CA GLU A 355 -45.65 35.60 30.78
C GLU A 355 -45.34 35.31 32.25
N GLY A 356 -44.57 36.17 32.89
CA GLY A 356 -44.14 35.99 34.28
C GLY A 356 -42.64 35.97 34.47
N SER A 357 -41.95 36.90 33.86
CA SER A 357 -40.52 37.13 34.04
C SER A 357 -40.13 37.13 35.52
N ALA A 358 -39.15 36.27 35.89
CA ALA A 358 -38.77 36.07 37.30
C ALA A 358 -38.29 37.38 37.96
N ASP A 359 -37.72 38.32 37.20
CA ASP A 359 -37.27 39.61 37.71
C ASP A 359 -38.41 40.56 38.04
N ILE A 360 -39.59 40.44 37.40
CA ILE A 360 -40.81 41.16 37.75
C ILE A 360 -41.26 40.80 39.15
N PHE A 361 -41.14 39.53 39.53
CA PHE A 361 -41.49 39.06 40.85
C PHE A 361 -40.50 39.49 41.95
N ILE A 362 -39.20 39.62 41.57
CA ILE A 362 -38.11 39.89 42.52
C ILE A 362 -37.92 41.42 42.70
N LEU A 363 -38.00 42.21 41.64
CA LEU A 363 -37.56 43.61 41.61
C LEU A 363 -38.68 44.60 41.27
N GLY A 364 -39.82 44.15 40.78
CA GLY A 364 -40.96 44.98 40.36
C GLY A 364 -40.75 45.66 38.98
N SER A 365 -41.73 45.55 38.07
CA SER A 365 -41.63 46.05 36.69
C SER A 365 -41.53 47.56 36.57
N GLU A 366 -41.98 48.31 37.54
CA GLU A 366 -41.99 49.77 37.56
C GLU A 366 -40.62 50.41 37.76
N VAL A 367 -39.60 49.67 38.22
CA VAL A 367 -38.24 50.11 38.57
C VAL A 367 -37.23 49.85 37.48
N ARG A 368 -37.60 49.19 36.39
CA ARG A 368 -36.67 48.88 35.30
C ARG A 368 -36.16 50.19 34.64
N PRO A 369 -34.80 50.34 34.50
CA PRO A 369 -34.24 51.47 33.76
C PRO A 369 -34.69 51.51 32.30
N ASP A 370 -34.80 52.69 31.71
CA ASP A 370 -35.23 52.86 30.32
C ASP A 370 -34.36 52.04 29.33
N LYS A 371 -33.06 51.88 29.60
CA LYS A 371 -32.14 51.07 28.80
C LYS A 371 -32.52 49.60 28.72
N ILE A 372 -33.22 49.09 29.73
CA ILE A 372 -33.69 47.69 29.77
C ILE A 372 -35.09 47.61 29.18
N ARG A 373 -35.98 48.56 29.60
CA ARG A 373 -37.38 48.57 29.23
C ARG A 373 -37.63 48.77 27.74
N ASN A 374 -36.78 49.54 27.05
CA ASN A 374 -36.94 49.85 25.66
C ASN A 374 -36.44 48.76 24.69
N VAL A 375 -35.76 47.72 25.19
CA VAL A 375 -35.28 46.60 24.39
C VAL A 375 -36.41 45.57 24.21
N THR A 376 -36.70 45.25 22.97
CA THR A 376 -37.74 44.31 22.58
C THR A 376 -37.17 42.88 22.50
N VAL A 377 -38.07 41.89 22.68
CA VAL A 377 -37.70 40.46 22.50
C VAL A 377 -37.12 40.20 21.09
N SER A 378 -37.62 40.90 20.07
CA SER A 378 -37.11 40.82 18.69
C SER A 378 -35.67 41.27 18.60
N GLN A 379 -35.27 42.34 19.28
CA GLN A 379 -33.91 42.85 19.31
C GLN A 379 -32.98 41.87 20.08
N LEU A 380 -33.43 41.27 21.14
CA LEU A 380 -32.67 40.25 21.88
C LEU A 380 -32.41 39.04 21.01
N LYS A 381 -33.40 38.54 20.27
CA LYS A 381 -33.25 37.44 19.30
C LYS A 381 -32.33 37.79 18.15
N GLU A 382 -32.40 39.02 17.64
CA GLU A 382 -31.50 39.50 16.59
C GLU A 382 -30.06 39.55 17.04
N TRP A 383 -29.76 40.14 18.21
CA TRP A 383 -28.39 40.17 18.76
C TRP A 383 -27.87 38.77 19.06
N ASN A 384 -28.70 37.89 19.59
CA ASN A 384 -28.35 36.48 19.85
C ASN A 384 -27.99 35.76 18.56
N SER A 385 -28.76 35.94 17.48
CA SER A 385 -28.49 35.37 16.16
C SER A 385 -27.22 35.93 15.54
N GLN A 386 -26.99 37.24 15.67
CA GLN A 386 -25.75 37.89 15.19
C GLN A 386 -24.52 37.35 15.95
N ALA A 387 -24.55 37.26 17.27
CA ALA A 387 -23.46 36.73 18.07
C ALA A 387 -23.18 35.26 17.74
N SER A 388 -24.22 34.44 17.60
CA SER A 388 -24.11 33.03 17.22
C SER A 388 -23.53 32.86 15.83
N SER A 389 -23.86 33.72 14.85
CA SER A 389 -23.29 33.72 13.50
C SER A 389 -21.80 34.06 13.51
N ILE A 390 -21.40 35.06 14.30
CA ILE A 390 -19.99 35.44 14.46
C ILE A 390 -19.19 34.27 15.08
N LEU A 391 -19.72 33.66 16.12
CA LEU A 391 -19.09 32.50 16.78
C LEU A 391 -18.94 31.32 15.80
N ALA A 392 -19.96 31.05 14.98
CA ALA A 392 -19.92 30.02 13.95
C ALA A 392 -18.84 30.29 12.88
N GLU A 393 -18.70 31.56 12.42
CA GLU A 393 -17.64 31.96 11.49
C GLU A 393 -16.24 31.81 12.10
N LEU A 394 -16.04 32.14 13.37
CA LEU A 394 -14.77 31.96 14.08
C LEU A 394 -14.44 30.48 14.32
N ASN A 395 -15.45 29.61 14.36
CA ASN A 395 -15.30 28.16 14.50
C ASN A 395 -15.32 27.41 13.16
N ASN A 396 -15.40 28.14 12.03
CA ASN A 396 -15.38 27.54 10.71
C ASN A 396 -14.01 26.87 10.46
N PRO A 397 -13.94 25.55 10.18
CA PRO A 397 -12.68 24.82 10.00
C PRO A 397 -11.78 25.45 8.92
N GLN A 398 -12.33 25.96 7.82
CA GLN A 398 -11.56 26.64 6.78
C GLN A 398 -10.90 27.91 7.29
N LYS A 399 -11.58 28.69 8.14
CA LYS A 399 -11.02 29.90 8.73
C LYS A 399 -9.98 29.60 9.81
N ILE A 400 -10.20 28.58 10.63
CA ILE A 400 -9.21 28.08 11.58
C ILE A 400 -7.91 27.66 10.83
N HIS A 401 -8.06 26.99 9.69
CA HIS A 401 -6.95 26.61 8.83
C HIS A 401 -6.12 27.84 8.37
N LEU A 402 -6.78 28.92 7.92
CA LEU A 402 -6.08 30.16 7.55
C LEU A 402 -5.30 30.78 8.72
N PHE A 403 -5.88 30.77 9.92
CA PHE A 403 -5.16 31.25 11.10
C PHE A 403 -3.91 30.41 11.41
N LYS A 404 -4.01 29.06 11.30
CA LYS A 404 -2.85 28.17 11.52
C LYS A 404 -1.76 28.38 10.47
N ILE A 405 -2.10 28.56 9.20
CA ILE A 405 -1.15 28.88 8.12
C ILE A 405 -0.41 30.18 8.43
N ARG A 406 -1.12 31.19 8.93
CA ARG A 406 -0.52 32.50 9.24
C ARG A 406 0.44 32.46 10.42
N THR A 407 0.11 31.70 11.45
CA THR A 407 0.82 31.74 12.74
C THR A 407 1.92 30.69 12.85
N SER A 408 1.88 29.60 12.07
CA SER A 408 2.83 28.49 12.19
C SER A 408 3.43 28.08 10.85
N PRO A 409 4.67 28.47 10.55
CA PRO A 409 5.41 27.96 9.39
C PRO A 409 5.54 26.44 9.39
N GLN A 410 5.73 25.84 10.57
CA GLN A 410 5.85 24.40 10.76
C GLN A 410 4.56 23.67 10.37
N TYR A 411 3.41 24.27 10.60
CA TYR A 411 2.11 23.72 10.18
C TYR A 411 2.02 23.66 8.65
N VAL A 412 2.51 24.69 7.95
CA VAL A 412 2.55 24.71 6.49
C VAL A 412 3.43 23.60 5.94
N GLU A 413 4.63 23.40 6.52
CA GLU A 413 5.54 22.34 6.12
C GLU A 413 4.89 20.96 6.30
N THR A 414 4.34 20.68 7.50
CA THR A 414 3.64 19.42 7.77
C THR A 414 2.52 19.17 6.77
N LEU A 415 1.75 20.21 6.46
CA LEU A 415 0.64 20.10 5.51
C LEU A 415 1.11 19.86 4.07
N VAL A 416 2.20 20.50 3.67
CA VAL A 416 2.84 20.26 2.37
C VAL A 416 3.33 18.82 2.27
N ASP A 417 4.02 18.32 3.31
CA ASP A 417 4.52 16.94 3.35
C ASP A 417 3.38 15.91 3.29
N GLU A 418 2.28 16.17 4.00
CA GLU A 418 1.09 15.31 3.93
C GLU A 418 0.45 15.31 2.53
N LEU A 419 0.35 16.49 1.89
CA LEU A 419 -0.18 16.61 0.54
C LEU A 419 0.73 15.94 -0.49
N ILE A 420 2.05 16.09 -0.37
CA ILE A 420 3.03 15.37 -1.20
C ILE A 420 2.87 13.86 -1.01
N GLY A 421 2.79 13.40 0.24
CA GLY A 421 2.55 11.98 0.54
C GLY A 421 1.29 11.44 -0.13
N LYS A 422 0.17 12.19 -0.08
CA LYS A 422 -1.09 11.81 -0.75
C LYS A 422 -0.98 11.86 -2.28
N ARG A 423 -0.27 12.83 -2.85
CA ARG A 423 0.02 12.91 -4.29
C ARG A 423 0.79 11.70 -4.78
N ASP A 424 1.82 11.32 -4.04
CA ASP A 424 2.75 10.26 -4.43
C ASP A 424 2.13 8.85 -4.31
N LEU A 425 1.05 8.69 -3.52
CA LEU A 425 0.32 7.42 -3.40
C LEU A 425 -0.21 6.92 -4.75
N GLU A 426 -0.71 7.80 -5.61
CA GLU A 426 -1.16 7.42 -6.97
C GLU A 426 -0.03 6.70 -7.73
N GLY A 427 1.15 7.34 -7.79
CA GLY A 427 2.31 6.80 -8.49
C GLY A 427 2.84 5.49 -7.86
N ARG A 428 2.79 5.38 -6.53
CA ARG A 428 3.16 4.15 -5.81
C ARG A 428 2.25 2.99 -6.20
N TYR A 429 0.94 3.18 -6.18
CA TYR A 429 -0.01 2.14 -6.57
C TYR A 429 0.12 1.76 -8.05
N GLN A 430 0.41 2.71 -8.95
CA GLN A 430 0.68 2.43 -10.36
C GLN A 430 1.95 1.58 -10.54
N LYS A 431 3.03 1.89 -9.81
CA LYS A 431 4.26 1.09 -9.81
C LYS A 431 4.00 -0.33 -9.30
N MET A 432 3.20 -0.49 -8.23
CA MET A 432 2.82 -1.80 -7.69
C MET A 432 1.97 -2.61 -8.67
N ALA A 433 1.02 -1.97 -9.35
CA ALA A 433 0.23 -2.63 -10.39
C ALA A 433 1.11 -3.14 -11.53
N LYS A 434 2.06 -2.32 -12.02
CA LYS A 434 3.01 -2.70 -13.05
C LYS A 434 3.91 -3.88 -12.62
N LEU A 435 4.37 -3.86 -11.37
CA LEU A 435 5.16 -4.95 -10.82
C LEU A 435 4.37 -6.27 -10.78
N MET A 436 3.06 -6.21 -10.44
CA MET A 436 2.19 -7.39 -10.49
C MET A 436 2.00 -7.88 -11.95
N GLU A 437 1.85 -6.99 -12.91
CA GLU A 437 1.81 -7.33 -14.34
C GLU A 437 3.09 -8.04 -14.80
N ASP A 438 4.26 -7.51 -14.46
CA ASP A 438 5.54 -8.12 -14.81
C ASP A 438 5.74 -9.49 -14.14
N LYS A 439 5.31 -9.63 -12.88
CA LYS A 439 5.30 -10.91 -12.18
C LYS A 439 4.39 -11.92 -12.88
N GLN A 440 3.19 -11.53 -13.27
CA GLN A 440 2.27 -12.38 -14.03
C GLN A 440 2.88 -12.85 -15.34
N LYS A 441 3.55 -11.98 -16.10
CA LYS A 441 4.24 -12.35 -17.36
C LYS A 441 5.31 -13.41 -17.11
N ARG A 442 6.14 -13.25 -16.08
CA ARG A 442 7.16 -14.25 -15.71
C ARG A 442 6.53 -15.60 -15.33
N GLU A 443 5.46 -15.56 -14.55
CA GLU A 443 4.75 -16.80 -14.17
C GLU A 443 4.05 -17.47 -15.37
N GLN A 444 3.57 -16.70 -16.36
CA GLN A 444 3.02 -17.23 -17.61
C GLN A 444 4.09 -17.93 -18.44
N ASP A 445 5.27 -17.36 -18.56
CA ASP A 445 6.39 -17.97 -19.27
C ASP A 445 6.85 -19.26 -18.57
N ASN A 446 6.99 -19.24 -17.26
CA ASN A 446 7.31 -20.40 -16.42
C ASN A 446 6.24 -21.51 -16.56
N LEU A 447 4.97 -21.13 -16.54
CA LEU A 447 3.85 -22.05 -16.77
C LEU A 447 3.93 -22.73 -18.14
N ARG A 448 4.22 -21.96 -19.18
CA ARG A 448 4.37 -22.46 -20.53
C ARG A 448 5.53 -23.46 -20.65
N GLU A 449 6.66 -23.13 -20.06
CA GLU A 449 7.84 -24.01 -20.02
C GLU A 449 7.53 -25.30 -19.24
N THR A 450 6.94 -25.17 -18.05
CA THR A 450 6.57 -26.35 -17.21
C THR A 450 5.56 -27.26 -17.90
N ARG A 451 4.59 -26.70 -18.64
CA ARG A 451 3.65 -27.50 -19.46
C ARG A 451 4.37 -28.25 -20.58
N ASN A 452 5.28 -27.60 -21.28
CA ASN A 452 6.08 -28.24 -22.32
C ASN A 452 6.92 -29.38 -21.74
N GLN A 453 7.58 -29.15 -20.59
CA GLN A 453 8.35 -30.16 -19.89
C GLN A 453 7.47 -31.33 -19.44
N LEU A 454 6.27 -31.07 -18.90
CA LEU A 454 5.33 -32.13 -18.51
C LEU A 454 4.92 -33.00 -19.70
N ASN A 455 4.57 -32.37 -20.83
CA ASN A 455 4.18 -33.11 -22.04
C ASN A 455 5.31 -33.97 -22.55
N LEU A 456 6.54 -33.44 -22.63
CA LEU A 456 7.73 -34.18 -23.03
C LEU A 456 8.01 -35.36 -22.06
N THR A 457 7.89 -35.13 -20.77
CA THR A 457 8.05 -36.16 -19.74
C THR A 457 6.99 -37.25 -19.89
N ILE A 458 5.74 -36.90 -20.16
CA ILE A 458 4.66 -37.88 -20.41
C ILE A 458 4.95 -38.72 -21.67
N GLU A 459 5.37 -38.09 -22.76
CA GLU A 459 5.71 -38.80 -24.01
C GLU A 459 6.89 -39.75 -23.83
N ASN A 460 7.97 -39.30 -23.21
CA ASN A 460 9.11 -40.13 -22.92
C ASN A 460 8.76 -41.28 -21.97
N THR A 461 7.87 -41.04 -21.00
CA THR A 461 7.39 -42.08 -20.08
C THR A 461 6.53 -43.12 -20.79
N LYS A 462 5.68 -42.71 -21.74
CA LYS A 462 4.93 -43.65 -22.60
C LYS A 462 5.85 -44.53 -23.43
N LYS A 463 6.90 -43.96 -24.03
CA LYS A 463 7.91 -44.73 -24.79
C LYS A 463 8.63 -45.71 -23.88
N LEU A 464 9.14 -45.22 -22.72
CA LEU A 464 9.84 -46.04 -21.74
C LEU A 464 8.95 -47.18 -21.23
N LYS A 465 7.68 -46.93 -20.93
CA LYS A 465 6.71 -47.95 -20.51
C LYS A 465 6.64 -49.07 -21.56
N LYS A 466 6.45 -48.71 -22.83
CA LYS A 466 6.35 -49.68 -23.93
C LYS A 466 7.63 -50.49 -24.10
N GLU A 467 8.80 -49.85 -24.05
CA GLU A 467 10.10 -50.50 -24.14
C GLU A 467 10.33 -51.49 -22.99
N VAL A 468 9.94 -51.15 -21.77
CA VAL A 468 10.01 -52.03 -20.61
C VAL A 468 9.06 -53.20 -20.74
N GLU A 469 7.80 -52.99 -21.21
CA GLU A 469 6.82 -54.03 -21.47
C GLU A 469 7.33 -55.02 -22.52
N GLU A 470 7.91 -54.56 -23.63
CA GLU A 470 8.50 -55.35 -24.68
C GLU A 470 9.71 -56.17 -24.18
N GLU A 471 10.59 -55.57 -23.40
CA GLU A 471 11.78 -56.26 -22.89
C GLU A 471 11.41 -57.33 -21.86
N ILE A 472 10.39 -57.11 -21.04
CA ILE A 472 9.85 -58.16 -20.15
C ILE A 472 9.17 -59.25 -20.98
N SER A 473 8.40 -58.87 -21.99
CA SER A 473 7.73 -59.84 -22.88
C SER A 473 8.71 -60.82 -23.54
N LYS A 474 9.87 -60.34 -24.02
CA LYS A 474 10.97 -61.18 -24.55
C LYS A 474 11.42 -62.27 -23.56
N LYS A 475 11.47 -61.93 -22.25
CA LYS A 475 11.84 -62.90 -21.21
C LYS A 475 10.76 -63.99 -20.98
N TYR A 476 9.52 -63.72 -21.40
CA TYR A 476 8.37 -64.59 -21.28
C TYR A 476 7.88 -65.12 -22.66
N LYS A 477 8.81 -65.31 -23.61
CA LYS A 477 8.54 -65.93 -24.93
C LYS A 477 7.52 -65.17 -25.76
N GLY A 478 7.46 -63.78 -25.63
CA GLY A 478 6.51 -62.96 -26.38
C GLY A 478 5.14 -62.78 -25.73
N ARG A 479 4.95 -63.26 -24.50
CA ARG A 479 3.68 -63.10 -23.79
C ARG A 479 3.41 -61.60 -23.53
N GLN A 480 2.16 -61.19 -23.70
CA GLN A 480 1.76 -59.81 -23.48
C GLN A 480 1.99 -59.39 -22.03
N VAL A 481 2.61 -58.25 -21.85
CA VAL A 481 2.88 -57.64 -20.54
C VAL A 481 2.22 -56.25 -20.51
N ASN A 482 1.51 -55.99 -19.42
CA ASN A 482 0.87 -54.68 -19.20
C ASN A 482 1.36 -54.11 -17.87
N ILE A 483 1.93 -52.91 -17.90
CA ILE A 483 2.24 -52.16 -16.68
C ILE A 483 1.02 -51.30 -16.34
N MET A 484 0.41 -51.60 -15.18
CA MET A 484 -0.88 -51.04 -14.74
C MET A 484 -0.75 -50.20 -13.48
N GLY A 485 -1.86 -49.64 -12.99
CA GLY A 485 -1.98 -48.87 -11.79
C GLY A 485 -1.96 -47.35 -12.04
N GLY A 486 -1.39 -46.57 -11.10
CA GLY A 486 -1.39 -45.09 -11.17
C GLY A 486 -0.73 -44.50 -12.40
N ILE A 487 0.02 -45.32 -13.18
CA ILE A 487 0.66 -44.88 -14.43
C ILE A 487 -0.35 -44.38 -15.49
N HIS A 488 -1.54 -44.97 -15.56
CA HIS A 488 -2.54 -44.56 -16.53
C HIS A 488 -3.03 -43.13 -16.27
N GLN A 489 -3.28 -42.79 -14.99
CA GLN A 489 -3.66 -41.45 -14.59
C GLN A 489 -2.51 -40.42 -14.76
N ALA A 490 -1.28 -40.87 -14.47
CA ALA A 490 -0.11 -40.02 -14.64
C ALA A 490 0.13 -39.60 -16.09
N LEU A 491 -0.13 -40.52 -17.05
CA LEU A 491 0.14 -40.30 -18.49
C LEU A 491 -0.98 -39.59 -19.25
N VAL A 492 -2.04 -39.14 -18.58
CA VAL A 492 -3.09 -38.29 -19.23
C VAL A 492 -2.47 -36.90 -19.49
N PRO A 493 -2.56 -36.39 -20.73
CA PRO A 493 -2.13 -35.00 -21.02
C PRO A 493 -2.94 -33.98 -20.20
N VAL A 494 -2.32 -32.83 -19.90
CA VAL A 494 -2.97 -31.69 -19.21
C VAL A 494 -3.42 -30.68 -20.23
#